data_efd9d76f1c9e433718b04e26f3b73d9b
#
_entry.id   efd9d76f1c9e433718b04e26f3b73d9b
#
_cell.length_a   1.000
_cell.length_b   1.000
_cell.length_c   1.000
_cell.angle_alpha   90.00
_cell.angle_beta   90.00
_cell.angle_gamma   90.00
#
_symmetry.space_group_name_H-M   'P 1'
#
loop_
_entity.id
_entity.type
_entity.pdbx_description
1 polymer ?
#
loop_
_entity_poly.entity_id
_entity_poly.type
_entity_poly.pdbx_seq_one_letter_code
_entity_poly.pdbx_strand_id
1 'polypeptide(L)'
;MRIIDEIINTRRAIYPKQFSGEKISKKIILNILENGNMAPSHKLTQPWFFKIFCSSSKENLANEMINKYKESSLDLKLNDIKAKKIFDKCKLSEYIIAICMRRDKNNSIPEWEEIASTAMAVQNMWLTCVSYEIGCYWSSPKYASELSEFLNLDKNERCLGFFYLGKFNHKDQKSKKRNNIESKIEWFE
;
A
#
# COMPACT_ATOMS: atom_id res chain seq x y z
N MET A 1 -4.19 2.34 -24.73
CA MET A 1 -3.28 2.36 -23.56
C MET A 1 -3.04 3.83 -23.20
N ARG A 2 -3.32 4.23 -21.96
CA ARG A 2 -3.12 5.63 -21.53
C ARG A 2 -1.63 5.99 -21.59
N ILE A 3 -1.32 7.20 -22.00
CA ILE A 3 0.05 7.73 -21.98
C ILE A 3 0.48 7.86 -20.50
N ILE A 4 1.76 7.66 -20.22
CA ILE A 4 2.29 7.66 -18.84
C ILE A 4 1.96 8.96 -18.08
N ASP A 5 2.00 10.11 -18.75
CA ASP A 5 1.66 11.40 -18.16
C ASP A 5 0.20 11.45 -17.70
N GLU A 6 -0.73 10.89 -18.47
CA GLU A 6 -2.14 10.79 -18.10
C GLU A 6 -2.32 9.91 -16.87
N ILE A 7 -1.66 8.76 -16.82
CA ILE A 7 -1.71 7.84 -15.69
C ILE A 7 -1.18 8.53 -14.42
N ILE A 8 -0.02 9.17 -14.49
CA ILE A 8 0.58 9.90 -13.37
C ILE A 8 -0.35 11.05 -12.91
N ASN A 9 -0.90 11.81 -13.86
CA ASN A 9 -1.75 12.95 -13.54
C ASN A 9 -3.14 12.57 -13.04
N THR A 10 -3.66 11.40 -13.39
CA THR A 10 -4.96 10.91 -12.89
C THR A 10 -4.87 10.09 -11.61
N ARG A 11 -3.67 9.57 -11.25
CA ARG A 11 -3.48 8.79 -10.02
C ARG A 11 -3.94 9.54 -8.77
N ARG A 12 -4.82 8.91 -7.98
CA ARG A 12 -5.36 9.41 -6.69
C ARG A 12 -5.28 8.31 -5.64
N ALA A 13 -5.36 8.72 -4.37
CA ALA A 13 -5.73 7.81 -3.29
C ALA A 13 -7.26 7.67 -3.31
N ILE A 14 -7.73 6.45 -3.52
CA ILE A 14 -9.13 6.06 -3.47
C ILE A 14 -9.31 5.16 -2.26
N TYR A 15 -10.15 5.57 -1.34
CA TYR A 15 -10.31 4.90 -0.05
C TYR A 15 -11.38 3.81 -0.11
N PRO A 16 -11.32 2.76 0.73
CA PRO A 16 -12.24 1.63 0.70
C PRO A 16 -13.73 1.99 0.76
N LYS A 17 -14.10 3.09 1.39
CA LYS A 17 -15.49 3.60 1.38
C LYS A 17 -16.01 4.00 -0.01
N GLN A 18 -15.09 4.22 -0.97
CA GLN A 18 -15.40 4.57 -2.36
C GLN A 18 -15.39 3.35 -3.27
N PHE A 19 -15.05 2.17 -2.75
CA PHE A 19 -15.02 0.95 -3.54
C PHE A 19 -16.44 0.44 -3.83
N SER A 20 -16.64 -0.05 -5.04
CA SER A 20 -17.96 -0.52 -5.52
C SER A 20 -18.31 -1.94 -5.05
N GLY A 21 -17.34 -2.70 -4.55
CA GLY A 21 -17.51 -4.11 -4.22
C GLY A 21 -17.40 -5.08 -5.41
N GLU A 22 -17.17 -4.56 -6.62
CA GLU A 22 -16.93 -5.36 -7.80
C GLU A 22 -15.63 -6.15 -7.69
N LYS A 23 -15.63 -7.35 -8.29
CA LYS A 23 -14.49 -8.26 -8.23
C LYS A 23 -13.33 -7.83 -9.12
N ILE A 24 -12.11 -8.07 -8.63
CA ILE A 24 -10.88 -7.94 -9.39
C ILE A 24 -10.33 -9.33 -9.64
N SER A 25 -10.02 -9.68 -10.87
CA SER A 25 -9.48 -11.00 -11.17
C SER A 25 -8.06 -11.18 -10.63
N LYS A 26 -7.70 -12.39 -10.20
CA LYS A 26 -6.35 -12.72 -9.74
C LYS A 26 -5.29 -12.41 -10.79
N LYS A 27 -5.61 -12.55 -12.08
CA LYS A 27 -4.70 -12.20 -13.19
C LYS A 27 -4.31 -10.72 -13.16
N ILE A 28 -5.25 -9.83 -12.89
CA ILE A 28 -4.97 -8.38 -12.77
C ILE A 28 -4.08 -8.12 -11.55
N ILE A 29 -4.34 -8.77 -10.41
CA ILE A 29 -3.49 -8.62 -9.22
C ILE A 29 -2.06 -9.07 -9.51
N LEU A 30 -1.88 -10.20 -10.18
CA LEU A 30 -0.55 -10.68 -10.57
C LEU A 30 0.17 -9.67 -11.47
N ASN A 31 -0.50 -9.10 -12.47
CA ASN A 31 0.11 -8.08 -13.32
C ASN A 31 0.49 -6.81 -12.55
N ILE A 32 -0.33 -6.39 -11.58
CA ILE A 32 0.02 -5.26 -10.70
C ILE A 32 1.31 -5.56 -9.93
N LEU A 33 1.45 -6.77 -9.40
CA LEU A 33 2.64 -7.21 -8.66
C LEU A 33 3.87 -7.34 -9.57
N GLU A 34 3.72 -7.88 -10.77
CA GLU A 34 4.78 -7.99 -11.79
C GLU A 34 5.32 -6.60 -12.16
N ASN A 35 4.44 -5.63 -12.40
CA ASN A 35 4.87 -4.25 -12.66
C ASN A 35 5.56 -3.61 -11.43
N GLY A 36 5.10 -3.94 -10.22
CA GLY A 36 5.80 -3.59 -8.99
C GLY A 36 7.21 -4.15 -8.94
N ASN A 37 7.37 -5.40 -9.34
CA ASN A 37 8.66 -6.10 -9.36
C ASN A 37 9.68 -5.51 -10.35
N MET A 38 9.24 -4.66 -11.29
CA MET A 38 10.12 -3.93 -12.23
C MET A 38 10.73 -2.65 -11.64
N ALA A 39 10.56 -2.40 -10.37
CA ALA A 39 11.16 -1.24 -9.70
C ALA A 39 12.69 -1.35 -9.66
N PRO A 40 13.42 -0.22 -9.71
CA PRO A 40 14.87 -0.24 -9.53
C PRO A 40 15.26 -0.51 -8.07
N SER A 41 16.39 -1.17 -7.86
CA SER A 41 16.99 -1.35 -6.55
C SER A 41 18.51 -1.31 -6.63
N HIS A 42 19.15 -0.64 -5.67
CA HIS A 42 20.60 -0.59 -5.59
C HIS A 42 21.15 -2.02 -5.38
N LYS A 43 22.23 -2.38 -6.09
CA LYS A 43 22.84 -3.71 -6.10
C LYS A 43 21.89 -4.88 -6.34
N LEU A 44 20.74 -4.62 -6.98
CA LEU A 44 19.71 -5.60 -7.28
C LEU A 44 19.20 -6.35 -6.04
N THR A 45 19.17 -5.69 -4.88
CA THR A 45 18.72 -6.30 -3.62
C THR A 45 17.25 -6.71 -3.65
N GLN A 46 16.41 -6.05 -4.46
CA GLN A 46 14.99 -6.33 -4.63
C GLN A 46 14.30 -6.58 -3.28
N PRO A 47 14.33 -5.61 -2.37
CA PRO A 47 13.99 -5.83 -0.96
C PRO A 47 12.50 -6.08 -0.72
N TRP A 48 11.64 -5.70 -1.66
CA TRP A 48 10.19 -5.82 -1.54
C TRP A 48 9.73 -7.26 -1.64
N PHE A 49 8.73 -7.58 -0.82
CA PHE A 49 7.88 -8.75 -1.01
C PHE A 49 6.47 -8.46 -0.47
N PHE A 50 5.50 -9.27 -0.84
CA PHE A 50 4.11 -8.94 -0.64
C PHE A 50 3.35 -10.12 -0.03
N LYS A 51 2.48 -9.86 0.96
CA LYS A 51 1.54 -10.83 1.48
C LYS A 51 0.12 -10.36 1.14
N ILE A 52 -0.66 -11.23 0.49
CA ILE A 52 -1.92 -10.86 -0.14
C ILE A 52 -3.07 -11.44 0.65
N PHE A 53 -4.00 -10.59 1.06
CA PHE A 53 -5.20 -10.95 1.79
C PHE A 53 -6.44 -10.73 0.90
N CYS A 54 -7.28 -11.75 0.81
CA CYS A 54 -8.54 -11.73 0.09
C CYS A 54 -9.55 -12.62 0.82
N SER A 55 -10.83 -12.53 0.47
CA SER A 55 -11.90 -13.34 1.09
C SER A 55 -11.87 -13.28 2.62
N SER A 56 -11.94 -14.40 3.33
CA SER A 56 -11.96 -14.48 4.79
C SER A 56 -10.63 -14.04 5.45
N SER A 57 -9.49 -14.15 4.77
CA SER A 57 -8.21 -13.73 5.35
C SER A 57 -8.13 -12.24 5.67
N LYS A 58 -8.96 -11.41 5.03
CA LYS A 58 -9.07 -9.97 5.33
C LYS A 58 -9.68 -9.71 6.71
N GLU A 59 -10.61 -10.56 7.15
CA GLU A 59 -11.21 -10.45 8.49
C GLU A 59 -10.20 -10.84 9.57
N ASN A 60 -9.40 -11.88 9.33
CA ASN A 60 -8.31 -12.26 10.24
C ASN A 60 -7.30 -11.12 10.38
N LEU A 61 -6.89 -10.51 9.27
CA LEU A 61 -6.02 -9.34 9.27
C LEU A 61 -6.64 -8.17 10.02
N ALA A 62 -7.95 -7.89 9.81
CA ALA A 62 -8.65 -6.80 10.48
C ALA A 62 -8.67 -6.99 11.99
N ASN A 63 -8.97 -8.21 12.46
CA ASN A 63 -8.99 -8.53 13.88
C ASN A 63 -7.62 -8.35 14.52
N GLU A 64 -6.56 -8.80 13.87
CA GLU A 64 -5.20 -8.62 14.38
C GLU A 64 -4.78 -7.15 14.41
N MET A 65 -5.10 -6.38 13.37
CA MET A 65 -4.89 -4.92 13.35
C MET A 65 -5.63 -4.22 14.51
N ILE A 66 -6.84 -4.67 14.82
CA ILE A 66 -7.64 -4.12 15.92
C ILE A 66 -7.00 -4.46 17.25
N ASN A 67 -6.53 -5.69 17.44
CA ASN A 67 -5.84 -6.12 18.66
C ASN A 67 -4.61 -5.24 18.90
N LYS A 68 -3.72 -5.12 17.92
CA LYS A 68 -2.51 -4.28 18.01
C LYS A 68 -2.83 -2.79 18.23
N TYR A 69 -3.89 -2.29 17.61
CA TYR A 69 -4.33 -0.94 17.87
C TYR A 69 -4.79 -0.74 19.32
N LYS A 70 -5.58 -1.67 19.87
CA LYS A 70 -6.08 -1.61 21.24
C LYS A 70 -4.97 -1.74 22.30
N GLU A 71 -3.96 -2.60 22.04
CA GLU A 71 -2.79 -2.74 22.91
C GLU A 71 -2.01 -1.41 23.05
N SER A 72 -1.97 -0.61 21.99
CA SER A 72 -1.24 0.68 21.95
C SER A 72 -2.07 1.88 22.42
N SER A 73 -3.37 1.72 22.71
CA SER A 73 -4.30 2.84 22.99
C SER A 73 -4.95 2.73 24.35
N LEU A 74 -4.88 3.81 25.13
CA LEU A 74 -5.49 3.91 26.47
C LEU A 74 -6.95 4.41 26.47
N ASP A 75 -7.45 4.95 25.34
CA ASP A 75 -8.80 5.52 25.26
C ASP A 75 -9.83 4.50 24.74
N LEU A 76 -10.58 3.90 25.66
CA LEU A 76 -11.57 2.85 25.37
C LEU A 76 -12.69 3.31 24.41
N LYS A 77 -13.18 4.56 24.52
CA LYS A 77 -14.23 5.06 23.63
C LYS A 77 -13.73 5.28 22.21
N LEU A 78 -12.52 5.79 22.06
CA LEU A 78 -11.88 5.97 20.76
C LEU A 78 -11.57 4.64 20.11
N ASN A 79 -11.29 3.61 20.92
CA ASN A 79 -10.94 2.27 20.47
C ASN A 79 -12.05 1.63 19.64
N ASP A 80 -13.30 1.72 20.07
CA ASP A 80 -14.42 1.10 19.34
C ASP A 80 -14.68 1.78 17.99
N ILE A 81 -14.60 3.10 17.93
CA ILE A 81 -14.75 3.85 16.68
C ILE A 81 -13.63 3.51 15.70
N LYS A 82 -12.40 3.39 16.18
CA LYS A 82 -11.24 3.04 15.36
C LYS A 82 -11.26 1.58 14.94
N ALA A 83 -11.62 0.67 15.84
CA ALA A 83 -11.80 -0.76 15.55
C ALA A 83 -12.79 -0.95 14.39
N LYS A 84 -13.96 -0.30 14.47
CA LYS A 84 -14.94 -0.31 13.38
C LYS A 84 -14.36 0.22 12.07
N LYS A 85 -13.61 1.34 12.11
CA LYS A 85 -12.98 1.91 10.90
C LYS A 85 -11.93 0.96 10.29
N ILE A 86 -11.17 0.23 11.11
CA ILE A 86 -10.19 -0.77 10.65
C ILE A 86 -10.93 -1.92 10.00
N PHE A 87 -11.94 -2.48 10.67
CA PHE A 87 -12.72 -3.59 10.16
C PHE A 87 -13.41 -3.24 8.84
N ASP A 88 -14.13 -2.11 8.78
CA ASP A 88 -14.84 -1.67 7.58
C ASP A 88 -13.88 -1.48 6.41
N LYS A 89 -12.70 -0.92 6.65
CA LYS A 89 -11.66 -0.73 5.64
C LYS A 89 -11.19 -2.06 5.03
N CYS A 90 -10.97 -3.07 5.86
CA CYS A 90 -10.58 -4.39 5.40
C CYS A 90 -11.73 -5.09 4.66
N LYS A 91 -12.94 -5.02 5.20
CA LYS A 91 -14.13 -5.64 4.62
C LYS A 91 -14.48 -5.08 3.24
N LEU A 92 -14.43 -3.76 3.08
CA LEU A 92 -14.78 -3.08 1.83
C LEU A 92 -13.74 -3.25 0.72
N SER A 93 -12.51 -3.64 1.04
CA SER A 93 -11.47 -3.86 0.05
C SER A 93 -11.63 -5.23 -0.60
N GLU A 94 -11.39 -5.32 -1.90
CA GLU A 94 -11.38 -6.62 -2.59
C GLU A 94 -10.09 -7.38 -2.29
N TYR A 95 -8.95 -6.67 -2.32
CA TYR A 95 -7.64 -7.18 -1.90
C TYR A 95 -6.96 -6.20 -0.95
N ILE A 96 -6.16 -6.77 -0.04
CA ILE A 96 -5.22 -6.02 0.79
C ILE A 96 -3.85 -6.65 0.60
N ILE A 97 -2.85 -5.84 0.29
CA ILE A 97 -1.48 -6.29 0.11
C ILE A 97 -0.64 -5.70 1.25
N ALA A 98 -0.12 -6.54 2.14
CA ALA A 98 0.91 -6.11 3.07
C ALA A 98 2.20 -5.86 2.29
N ILE A 99 2.69 -4.63 2.38
CA ILE A 99 3.94 -4.18 1.77
C ILE A 99 5.05 -4.53 2.73
N CYS A 100 5.84 -5.52 2.41
CA CYS A 100 6.93 -5.98 3.24
C CYS A 100 8.27 -5.68 2.58
N MET A 101 9.29 -5.53 3.42
CA MET A 101 10.65 -5.29 3.04
C MET A 101 11.56 -6.27 3.79
N ARG A 102 12.56 -6.80 3.10
CA ARG A 102 13.67 -7.60 3.67
C ARG A 102 14.97 -6.83 3.52
N ARG A 103 15.68 -6.70 4.61
CA ARG A 103 17.05 -6.15 4.60
C ARG A 103 18.00 -7.10 3.86
N ASP A 104 18.90 -6.52 3.08
CA ASP A 104 20.03 -7.28 2.54
C ASP A 104 20.82 -7.95 3.68
N LYS A 105 21.11 -9.24 3.52
CA LYS A 105 21.78 -10.05 4.55
C LYS A 105 23.15 -9.50 4.95
N ASN A 106 23.85 -8.87 4.01
CA ASN A 106 25.18 -8.31 4.23
C ASN A 106 25.14 -6.84 4.66
N ASN A 107 23.94 -6.25 4.79
CA ASN A 107 23.76 -4.80 5.01
C ASN A 107 24.62 -3.95 4.05
N SER A 108 24.73 -4.39 2.79
CA SER A 108 25.64 -3.83 1.79
C SER A 108 25.21 -2.45 1.27
N ILE A 109 24.01 -2.02 1.64
CA ILE A 109 23.45 -0.71 1.33
C ILE A 109 22.71 -0.13 2.54
N PRO A 110 22.53 1.19 2.62
CA PRO A 110 21.75 1.82 3.68
C PRO A 110 20.28 1.38 3.62
N GLU A 111 19.65 1.23 4.77
CA GLU A 111 18.26 0.77 4.86
C GLU A 111 17.26 1.69 4.14
N TRP A 112 17.50 3.00 4.16
CA TRP A 112 16.61 3.96 3.50
C TRP A 112 16.52 3.72 1.98
N GLU A 113 17.57 3.18 1.34
CA GLU A 113 17.55 2.85 -0.08
C GLU A 113 16.64 1.65 -0.37
N GLU A 114 16.57 0.68 0.54
CA GLU A 114 15.67 -0.48 0.42
C GLU A 114 14.22 -0.06 0.66
N ILE A 115 13.98 0.87 1.61
CA ILE A 115 12.67 1.49 1.79
C ILE A 115 12.26 2.25 0.54
N ALA A 116 13.16 3.07 -0.02
CA ALA A 116 12.91 3.82 -1.24
C ALA A 116 12.60 2.91 -2.43
N SER A 117 13.38 1.82 -2.60
CA SER A 117 13.14 0.81 -3.64
C SER A 117 11.77 0.14 -3.48
N THR A 118 11.40 -0.21 -2.24
CA THR A 118 10.07 -0.76 -1.95
C THR A 118 8.96 0.26 -2.26
N ALA A 119 9.17 1.54 -1.95
CA ALA A 119 8.21 2.60 -2.28
C ALA A 119 8.08 2.81 -3.79
N MET A 120 9.17 2.68 -4.57
CA MET A 120 9.13 2.69 -6.04
C MET A 120 8.33 1.50 -6.59
N ALA A 121 8.48 0.31 -6.01
CA ALA A 121 7.68 -0.86 -6.37
C ALA A 121 6.18 -0.59 -6.14
N VAL A 122 5.81 -0.02 -4.99
CA VAL A 122 4.42 0.37 -4.70
C VAL A 122 3.93 1.45 -5.65
N GLN A 123 4.76 2.40 -6.04
CA GLN A 123 4.37 3.42 -7.03
C GLN A 123 4.07 2.79 -8.39
N ASN A 124 4.88 1.83 -8.86
CA ASN A 124 4.60 1.09 -10.10
C ASN A 124 3.27 0.33 -10.00
N MET A 125 3.03 -0.35 -8.87
CA MET A 125 1.74 -1.00 -8.61
C MET A 125 0.58 0.00 -8.68
N TRP A 126 0.75 1.18 -8.10
CA TRP A 126 -0.28 2.22 -8.06
C TRP A 126 -0.61 2.75 -9.46
N LEU A 127 0.41 3.03 -10.27
CA LEU A 127 0.21 3.46 -11.66
C LEU A 127 -0.48 2.36 -12.49
N THR A 128 -0.12 1.11 -12.26
CA THR A 128 -0.78 -0.05 -12.89
C THR A 128 -2.26 -0.14 -12.47
N CYS A 129 -2.58 0.11 -11.19
CA CYS A 129 -3.97 0.17 -10.74
C CYS A 129 -4.79 1.22 -11.51
N VAL A 130 -4.20 2.40 -11.78
CA VAL A 130 -4.87 3.45 -12.58
C VAL A 130 -5.21 2.96 -13.98
N SER A 131 -4.29 2.25 -14.65
CA SER A 131 -4.52 1.73 -16.02
C SER A 131 -5.62 0.66 -16.07
N TYR A 132 -5.90 -0.02 -14.95
CA TYR A 132 -6.99 -0.99 -14.81
C TYR A 132 -8.25 -0.42 -14.16
N GLU A 133 -8.29 0.89 -13.90
CA GLU A 133 -9.42 1.55 -13.21
C GLU A 133 -9.69 0.95 -11.83
N ILE A 134 -8.62 0.61 -11.12
CA ILE A 134 -8.66 0.11 -9.75
C ILE A 134 -8.30 1.24 -8.79
N GLY A 135 -9.20 1.48 -7.84
CA GLY A 135 -8.96 2.38 -6.73
C GLY A 135 -8.02 1.73 -5.72
N CYS A 136 -7.06 2.51 -5.23
CA CYS A 136 -6.15 2.02 -4.22
C CYS A 136 -5.55 3.15 -3.37
N TYR A 137 -5.05 2.79 -2.17
CA TYR A 137 -4.23 3.67 -1.36
C TYR A 137 -3.33 2.87 -0.42
N TRP A 138 -2.20 3.47 -0.07
CA TRP A 138 -1.27 2.94 0.94
C TRP A 138 -1.58 3.55 2.30
N SER A 139 -1.76 2.70 3.31
CA SER A 139 -1.89 3.06 4.72
C SER A 139 -0.72 2.47 5.50
N SER A 140 -0.02 3.30 6.27
CA SER A 140 1.10 2.92 7.12
C SER A 140 0.77 3.21 8.60
N PRO A 141 -0.10 2.43 9.25
CA PRO A 141 -0.42 2.63 10.66
C PRO A 141 0.80 2.31 11.53
N LYS A 142 0.93 2.98 12.69
CA LYS A 142 2.07 2.78 13.61
C LYS A 142 2.25 1.32 14.02
N TYR A 143 1.16 0.60 14.23
CA TYR A 143 1.16 -0.81 14.61
C TYR A 143 1.52 -1.78 13.45
N ALA A 144 1.79 -1.30 12.23
CA ALA A 144 2.16 -2.19 11.13
C ALA A 144 3.43 -3.00 11.42
N SER A 145 4.39 -2.42 12.15
CA SER A 145 5.60 -3.11 12.58
C SER A 145 5.35 -4.17 13.68
N GLU A 146 4.25 -4.07 14.39
CA GLU A 146 3.87 -4.99 15.48
C GLU A 146 3.15 -6.25 14.97
N LEU A 147 2.85 -6.30 13.67
CA LEU A 147 2.20 -7.44 13.01
C LEU A 147 3.18 -8.49 12.50
N SER A 148 4.45 -8.44 12.91
CA SER A 148 5.50 -9.33 12.39
C SER A 148 5.19 -10.80 12.62
N GLU A 149 4.70 -11.19 13.78
CA GLU A 149 4.31 -12.56 14.10
C GLU A 149 3.13 -13.03 13.24
N PHE A 150 2.05 -12.26 13.17
CA PHE A 150 0.89 -12.55 12.34
C PHE A 150 1.25 -12.66 10.86
N LEU A 151 2.11 -11.79 10.39
CA LEU A 151 2.61 -11.79 9.02
C LEU A 151 3.72 -12.82 8.78
N ASN A 152 4.15 -13.58 9.80
CA ASN A 152 5.26 -14.51 9.73
C ASN A 152 6.49 -13.88 9.04
N LEU A 153 7.00 -12.80 9.67
CA LEU A 153 8.16 -12.06 9.20
C LEU A 153 9.40 -12.47 10.01
N ASP A 154 10.53 -12.62 9.31
CA ASP A 154 11.83 -12.82 9.92
C ASP A 154 12.36 -11.55 10.59
N LYS A 155 13.43 -11.68 11.41
CA LYS A 155 14.04 -10.55 12.15
C LYS A 155 14.57 -9.42 11.25
N ASN A 156 14.96 -9.75 10.02
CA ASN A 156 15.43 -8.78 9.01
C ASN A 156 14.32 -8.30 8.07
N GLU A 157 13.08 -8.66 8.36
CA GLU A 157 11.91 -8.27 7.58
C GLU A 157 10.99 -7.36 8.38
N ARG A 158 10.28 -6.50 7.68
CA ARG A 158 9.25 -5.65 8.30
C ARG A 158 8.14 -5.28 7.36
N CYS A 159 6.97 -5.01 7.90
CA CYS A 159 5.83 -4.47 7.18
C CYS A 159 5.90 -2.94 7.16
N LEU A 160 5.88 -2.34 5.97
CA LEU A 160 5.84 -0.89 5.75
C LEU A 160 4.42 -0.33 5.67
N GLY A 161 3.41 -1.21 5.74
CA GLY A 161 2.02 -0.84 5.67
C GLY A 161 1.22 -1.72 4.72
N PHE A 162 0.03 -1.24 4.36
CA PHE A 162 -0.96 -2.02 3.63
C PHE A 162 -1.49 -1.23 2.44
N PHE A 163 -1.55 -1.90 1.29
CA PHE A 163 -2.10 -1.37 0.06
C PHE A 163 -3.47 -1.99 -0.16
N TYR A 164 -4.50 -1.16 -0.11
CA TYR A 164 -5.91 -1.56 -0.23
C TYR A 164 -6.39 -1.35 -1.66
N LEU A 165 -7.06 -2.34 -2.24
CA LEU A 165 -7.50 -2.33 -3.64
C LEU A 165 -9.00 -2.66 -3.75
N GLY A 166 -9.68 -1.98 -4.66
CA GLY A 166 -11.08 -2.23 -5.02
C GLY A 166 -11.46 -1.49 -6.30
N LYS A 167 -12.46 -1.98 -7.01
CA LYS A 167 -13.11 -1.21 -8.08
C LYS A 167 -13.83 -0.01 -7.48
N PHE A 168 -13.95 1.10 -8.22
CA PHE A 168 -14.59 2.32 -7.73
C PHE A 168 -15.28 3.08 -8.85
N ASN A 169 -16.19 4.01 -8.50
CA ASN A 169 -16.86 4.89 -9.44
C ASN A 169 -16.05 6.17 -9.66
N HIS A 170 -15.72 6.47 -10.90
CA HIS A 170 -14.88 7.63 -11.28
C HIS A 170 -15.51 9.00 -10.98
N LYS A 171 -16.83 9.07 -10.75
CA LYS A 171 -17.56 10.34 -10.54
C LYS A 171 -17.12 11.13 -9.30
N ASP A 172 -16.46 10.48 -8.35
CA ASP A 172 -16.11 11.07 -7.03
C ASP A 172 -14.65 11.55 -6.92
N GLN A 173 -13.95 11.71 -8.04
CA GLN A 173 -12.54 12.13 -8.01
C GLN A 173 -12.40 13.63 -7.75
N LYS A 174 -11.83 13.97 -6.59
CA LYS A 174 -11.47 15.35 -6.25
C LYS A 174 -10.27 15.84 -7.07
N SER A 175 -10.25 17.13 -7.38
CA SER A 175 -9.13 17.78 -8.06
C SER A 175 -7.84 17.64 -7.25
N LYS A 176 -6.70 17.49 -7.97
CA LYS A 176 -5.37 17.39 -7.38
C LYS A 176 -4.77 18.77 -7.20
N LYS A 177 -4.45 19.15 -5.98
CA LYS A 177 -3.63 20.34 -5.71
C LYS A 177 -2.17 19.93 -5.53
N ARG A 178 -1.26 20.61 -6.19
CA ARG A 178 0.19 20.51 -6.00
C ARG A 178 0.77 21.91 -5.99
N ASN A 179 1.81 22.12 -5.18
CA ASN A 179 2.60 23.33 -5.26
C ASN A 179 3.31 23.37 -6.61
N ASN A 180 3.62 24.59 -7.10
CA ASN A 180 4.37 24.75 -8.32
C ASN A 180 5.73 24.04 -8.19
N ILE A 181 6.14 23.36 -9.24
CA ILE A 181 7.42 22.64 -9.25
C ILE A 181 8.61 23.61 -9.18
N GLU A 182 8.47 24.79 -9.75
CA GLU A 182 9.51 25.83 -9.72
C GLU A 182 9.97 26.21 -8.29
N SER A 183 9.06 26.10 -7.30
CA SER A 183 9.39 26.33 -5.88
C SER A 183 10.24 25.21 -5.24
N LYS A 184 10.59 24.17 -6.00
CA LYS A 184 11.30 22.97 -5.53
C LYS A 184 12.53 22.64 -6.35
N ILE A 185 12.91 23.52 -7.26
CA ILE A 185 14.06 23.34 -8.14
C ILE A 185 14.98 24.56 -8.05
N GLU A 186 16.25 24.32 -8.19
CA GLU A 186 17.30 25.33 -8.32
C GLU A 186 18.21 24.92 -9.47
N TRP A 187 18.52 25.85 -10.37
CA TRP A 187 19.41 25.63 -11.51
C TRP A 187 20.81 26.13 -11.17
N PHE A 188 21.79 25.29 -11.32
CA PHE A 188 23.21 25.66 -11.24
C PHE A 188 23.76 25.63 -12.68
N GLU A 189 24.04 26.81 -13.24
CA GLU A 189 24.57 27.03 -14.60
C GLU A 189 26.06 27.38 -14.59
#